data_c53281936e33cca7bc403f6ee7656b7d
#
_entry.id   c53281936e33cca7bc403f6ee7656b7d
#
_cell.length_a   1.000
_cell.length_b   1.000
_cell.length_c   1.000
_cell.angle_alpha   90.00
_cell.angle_beta   90.00
_cell.angle_gamma   90.00
#
_symmetry.space_group_name_H-M   'P 1'
#
loop_
_entity.id
_entity.type
_entity.pdbx_description
1 polymer ?
#
loop_
_entity_poly.entity_id
_entity_poly.type
_entity_poly.pdbx_seq_one_letter_code
_entity_poly.pdbx_strand_id
1 'polypeptide(L)'
;MLARPGLPSFDYVRASTPDEVVRLLEQHGEDARLLMGGTDLFVRMRDDVIRPQIVVDVKHLPGMREILYGEQTGLTVGAAVTMNQLARHPDVQAHYPLLAEAANSVASYQVRNRATLGGNLCNASPAADTAPAALVLDGRLVLYGPDGAREVTALDFFIGPGQTAMQAGELLKAVRFPPPPAGSAGKYLKLGRNKAGDLSIVGVAVFGFPDGATPSGYNFRIGLASVAPMPLRAMEAEEVLAANPPGEKTFAAAAEKAMEAATPIDDVRASAAYRKAMVRAFTLRALREVWERLNTQHGIRST
;
A
#
# COMPACT_ATOMS: atom_id res chain seq x y z
N MET A 1 36.68 -1.71 -6.39
CA MET A 1 35.38 -1.69 -5.71
C MET A 1 35.64 -1.38 -4.24
N LEU A 2 35.37 -0.18 -3.77
CA LEU A 2 35.52 0.15 -2.35
C LEU A 2 34.49 -0.69 -1.57
N ALA A 3 34.94 -1.37 -0.52
CA ALA A 3 34.02 -2.09 0.37
C ALA A 3 32.99 -1.07 0.92
N ARG A 4 31.70 -1.38 0.80
CA ARG A 4 30.66 -0.55 1.44
C ARG A 4 30.93 -0.55 2.94
N PRO A 5 30.85 0.60 3.62
CA PRO A 5 30.99 0.65 5.07
C PRO A 5 29.98 -0.29 5.72
N GLY A 6 30.33 -0.86 6.86
CA GLY A 6 29.39 -1.61 7.70
C GLY A 6 28.25 -0.71 8.18
N LEU A 7 27.33 -1.28 8.95
CA LEU A 7 26.33 -0.47 9.64
C LEU A 7 27.02 0.49 10.62
N PRO A 8 26.56 1.74 10.76
CA PRO A 8 27.01 2.62 11.84
C PRO A 8 26.74 1.98 13.20
N SER A 9 27.49 2.39 14.23
CA SER A 9 27.21 1.97 15.61
C SER A 9 25.85 2.55 16.06
N PHE A 10 25.04 1.72 16.71
CA PHE A 10 23.77 2.12 17.31
C PHE A 10 23.42 1.21 18.49
N ASP A 11 22.64 1.72 19.41
CA ASP A 11 22.04 0.93 20.46
C ASP A 11 20.78 0.20 19.96
N TYR A 12 20.66 -1.07 20.31
CA TYR A 12 19.48 -1.87 19.95
C TYR A 12 18.63 -2.11 21.19
N VAL A 13 17.36 -1.71 21.11
CA VAL A 13 16.37 -1.93 22.18
C VAL A 13 15.18 -2.71 21.62
N ARG A 14 14.83 -3.78 22.30
CA ARG A 14 13.60 -4.53 22.04
C ARG A 14 12.53 -4.04 23.00
N ALA A 15 11.63 -3.20 22.51
CA ALA A 15 10.55 -2.69 23.33
C ALA A 15 9.54 -3.78 23.69
N SER A 16 9.00 -3.72 24.90
CA SER A 16 8.02 -4.65 25.46
C SER A 16 6.60 -4.10 25.48
N THR A 17 6.44 -2.76 25.48
CA THR A 17 5.14 -2.09 25.45
C THR A 17 5.13 -0.92 24.46
N PRO A 18 3.95 -0.54 23.93
CA PRO A 18 3.83 0.64 23.09
C PRO A 18 4.27 1.93 23.81
N ASP A 19 3.98 2.06 25.10
CA ASP A 19 4.37 3.24 25.91
C ASP A 19 5.89 3.35 26.06
N GLU A 20 6.60 2.21 26.11
CA GLU A 20 8.07 2.21 26.10
C GLU A 20 8.60 2.76 24.77
N VAL A 21 7.97 2.38 23.64
CA VAL A 21 8.34 2.92 22.32
C VAL A 21 8.14 4.43 22.27
N VAL A 22 6.97 4.91 22.72
CA VAL A 22 6.65 6.34 22.75
C VAL A 22 7.70 7.10 23.56
N ARG A 23 8.03 6.66 24.78
CA ARG A 23 9.07 7.28 25.62
C ARG A 23 10.44 7.32 24.93
N LEU A 24 10.84 6.23 24.26
CA LEU A 24 12.11 6.19 23.53
C LEU A 24 12.11 7.15 22.34
N LEU A 25 11.00 7.25 21.61
CA LEU A 25 10.86 8.21 20.51
C LEU A 25 10.87 9.65 20.99
N GLU A 26 10.21 9.97 22.11
CA GLU A 26 10.26 11.31 22.73
C GLU A 26 11.66 11.66 23.24
N GLN A 27 12.35 10.70 23.88
CA GLN A 27 13.67 10.91 24.43
C GLN A 27 14.75 11.13 23.37
N HIS A 28 14.69 10.40 22.26
CA HIS A 28 15.75 10.39 21.24
C HIS A 28 15.36 11.12 19.95
N GLY A 29 14.07 11.45 19.74
CA GLY A 29 13.61 12.19 18.58
C GLY A 29 14.07 11.57 17.24
N GLU A 30 14.76 12.40 16.44
CA GLU A 30 15.27 11.96 15.12
C GLU A 30 16.44 10.97 15.19
N ASP A 31 17.06 10.79 16.34
CA ASP A 31 18.11 9.79 16.57
C ASP A 31 17.54 8.38 16.81
N ALA A 32 16.23 8.25 17.03
CA ALA A 32 15.55 6.97 17.13
C ALA A 32 14.98 6.52 15.79
N ARG A 33 15.05 5.21 15.52
CA ARG A 33 14.35 4.59 14.38
C ARG A 33 13.67 3.30 14.81
N LEU A 34 12.41 3.16 14.38
CA LEU A 34 11.65 1.93 14.61
C LEU A 34 12.07 0.83 13.63
N LEU A 35 12.24 -0.37 14.15
CA LEU A 35 12.59 -1.56 13.37
C LEU A 35 11.41 -2.53 13.29
N MET A 36 10.89 -2.71 12.09
CA MET A 36 9.99 -3.80 11.71
C MET A 36 10.73 -4.79 10.79
N GLY A 37 10.52 -4.73 9.46
CA GLY A 37 11.20 -5.59 8.50
C GLY A 37 12.69 -5.29 8.31
N GLY A 38 13.08 -4.04 8.44
CA GLY A 38 14.47 -3.55 8.30
C GLY A 38 14.97 -3.48 6.86
N THR A 39 14.17 -3.83 5.86
CA THR A 39 14.58 -3.92 4.45
C THR A 39 14.97 -2.59 3.84
N ASP A 40 14.38 -1.49 4.29
CA ASP A 40 14.73 -0.13 3.91
C ASP A 40 15.66 0.53 4.94
N LEU A 41 15.38 0.34 6.24
CA LEU A 41 16.15 0.95 7.33
C LEU A 41 17.64 0.61 7.24
N PHE A 42 17.99 -0.68 7.17
CA PHE A 42 19.40 -1.08 7.13
C PHE A 42 20.10 -0.74 5.82
N VAL A 43 19.37 -0.63 4.70
CA VAL A 43 19.92 -0.13 3.43
C VAL A 43 20.28 1.35 3.58
N ARG A 44 19.39 2.18 4.11
CA ARG A 44 19.64 3.61 4.34
C ARG A 44 20.79 3.86 5.34
N MET A 45 20.90 3.03 6.38
CA MET A 45 22.02 3.07 7.32
C MET A 45 23.34 2.69 6.67
N ARG A 46 23.36 1.64 5.84
CA ARG A 46 24.56 1.18 5.11
C ARG A 46 25.00 2.17 4.04
N ASP A 47 24.05 2.82 3.39
CA ASP A 47 24.32 3.83 2.36
C ASP A 47 24.58 5.21 2.96
N ASP A 48 24.68 5.29 4.29
CA ASP A 48 25.00 6.49 5.07
C ASP A 48 23.98 7.63 4.91
N VAL A 49 22.75 7.29 4.58
CA VAL A 49 21.63 8.24 4.46
C VAL A 49 21.09 8.64 5.83
N ILE A 50 21.15 7.71 6.80
CA ILE A 50 20.73 7.93 8.19
C ILE A 50 21.72 7.25 9.15
N ARG A 51 21.93 7.86 10.31
CA ARG A 51 22.79 7.36 11.40
C ARG A 51 22.06 7.44 12.74
N PRO A 52 21.06 6.59 12.99
CA PRO A 52 20.36 6.61 14.25
C PRO A 52 21.29 6.21 15.41
N GLN A 53 21.10 6.83 16.56
CA GLN A 53 21.79 6.42 17.79
C GLN A 53 21.13 5.17 18.39
N ILE A 54 19.79 5.05 18.25
CA ILE A 54 19.01 3.94 18.78
C ILE A 54 18.07 3.35 17.73
N VAL A 55 18.03 2.01 17.67
CA VAL A 55 17.08 1.24 16.85
C VAL A 55 16.15 0.47 17.77
N VAL A 56 14.86 0.80 17.74
CA VAL A 56 13.82 0.25 18.59
C VAL A 56 13.06 -0.84 17.85
N ASP A 57 13.24 -2.08 18.26
CA ASP A 57 12.53 -3.24 17.70
C ASP A 57 11.11 -3.35 18.26
N VAL A 58 10.12 -3.16 17.38
CA VAL A 58 8.69 -3.14 17.74
C VAL A 58 7.94 -4.39 17.27
N LYS A 59 8.60 -5.34 16.60
CA LYS A 59 7.95 -6.53 16.01
C LYS A 59 7.27 -7.46 17.03
N HIS A 60 7.65 -7.37 18.28
CA HIS A 60 7.20 -8.27 19.34
C HIS A 60 6.12 -7.67 20.24
N LEU A 61 5.74 -6.42 19.97
CA LEU A 61 4.63 -5.82 20.68
C LEU A 61 3.31 -6.58 20.43
N PRO A 62 2.39 -6.58 21.38
CA PRO A 62 1.09 -7.24 21.23
C PRO A 62 0.34 -6.76 19.99
N GLY A 63 -0.22 -7.69 19.22
CA GLY A 63 -1.00 -7.43 18.01
C GLY A 63 -0.20 -7.13 16.75
N MET A 64 1.11 -6.83 16.85
CA MET A 64 1.90 -6.37 15.70
C MET A 64 2.06 -7.43 14.58
N ARG A 65 1.89 -8.70 14.87
CA ARG A 65 2.04 -9.82 13.92
C ARG A 65 0.76 -10.58 13.66
N GLU A 66 -0.35 -10.05 14.14
CA GLU A 66 -1.65 -10.71 14.05
C GLU A 66 -2.37 -10.28 12.77
N ILE A 67 -3.14 -11.20 12.21
CA ILE A 67 -4.12 -10.96 11.15
C ILE A 67 -5.44 -11.46 11.70
N LEU A 68 -6.40 -10.56 11.85
CA LEU A 68 -7.72 -10.85 12.40
C LEU A 68 -8.78 -10.47 11.37
N TYR A 69 -9.71 -11.36 11.10
CA TYR A 69 -10.83 -11.12 10.21
C TYR A 69 -12.16 -11.37 10.92
N GLY A 70 -13.13 -10.53 10.66
CA GLY A 70 -14.52 -10.72 11.06
C GLY A 70 -15.46 -10.17 10.01
N GLU A 71 -16.55 -10.89 9.72
CA GLU A 71 -17.51 -10.51 8.68
C GLU A 71 -18.05 -9.08 8.84
N GLN A 72 -18.26 -8.65 10.09
CA GLN A 72 -18.78 -7.31 10.39
C GLN A 72 -17.69 -6.26 10.66
N THR A 73 -16.50 -6.68 11.09
CA THR A 73 -15.41 -5.78 11.48
C THR A 73 -14.36 -5.59 10.39
N GLY A 74 -14.38 -6.47 9.38
CA GLY A 74 -13.38 -6.48 8.33
C GLY A 74 -12.06 -7.11 8.76
N LEU A 75 -10.97 -6.67 8.16
CA LEU A 75 -9.62 -7.21 8.34
C LEU A 75 -8.77 -6.23 9.16
N THR A 76 -8.13 -6.73 10.21
CA THR A 76 -7.08 -6.01 10.94
C THR A 76 -5.74 -6.71 10.72
N VAL A 77 -4.75 -5.98 10.24
CA VAL A 77 -3.39 -6.48 9.97
C VAL A 77 -2.41 -5.74 10.86
N GLY A 78 -1.73 -6.43 11.75
CA GLY A 78 -0.66 -5.87 12.58
C GLY A 78 0.49 -5.34 11.71
N ALA A 79 1.06 -4.19 12.10
CA ALA A 79 2.04 -3.47 11.27
C ALA A 79 3.31 -4.29 10.96
N ALA A 80 3.67 -5.26 11.82
CA ALA A 80 4.82 -6.14 11.63
C ALA A 80 4.49 -7.47 10.91
N VAL A 81 3.27 -7.64 10.39
CA VAL A 81 2.92 -8.76 9.51
C VAL A 81 3.74 -8.65 8.24
N THR A 82 4.45 -9.74 7.89
CA THR A 82 5.29 -9.76 6.69
C THR A 82 4.46 -9.90 5.42
N MET A 83 4.99 -9.45 4.30
CA MET A 83 4.31 -9.52 3.00
C MET A 83 3.96 -10.96 2.61
N ASN A 84 4.84 -11.95 2.91
CA ASN A 84 4.54 -13.35 2.62
C ASN A 84 3.45 -13.91 3.55
N GLN A 85 3.38 -13.50 4.83
CA GLN A 85 2.28 -13.87 5.72
C GLN A 85 0.97 -13.27 5.22
N LEU A 86 0.95 -11.97 4.89
CA LEU A 86 -0.23 -11.29 4.37
C LEU A 86 -0.74 -11.94 3.08
N ALA A 87 0.12 -12.16 2.11
CA ALA A 87 -0.24 -12.72 0.80
C ALA A 87 -0.78 -14.16 0.87
N ARG A 88 -0.42 -14.91 1.92
CA ARG A 88 -0.79 -16.33 2.07
C ARG A 88 -1.89 -16.58 3.10
N HIS A 89 -2.30 -15.56 3.83
CA HIS A 89 -3.32 -15.73 4.86
C HIS A 89 -4.66 -16.10 4.21
N PRO A 90 -5.34 -17.17 4.65
CA PRO A 90 -6.57 -17.65 4.04
C PRO A 90 -7.66 -16.57 3.93
N ASP A 91 -7.93 -15.82 5.00
CA ASP A 91 -8.94 -14.76 5.00
C ASP A 91 -8.57 -13.61 4.08
N VAL A 92 -7.26 -13.28 3.94
CA VAL A 92 -6.81 -12.24 3.01
C VAL A 92 -7.00 -12.69 1.57
N GLN A 93 -6.70 -13.96 1.26
CA GLN A 93 -6.93 -14.51 -0.08
C GLN A 93 -8.42 -14.60 -0.42
N ALA A 94 -9.26 -14.96 0.55
CA ALA A 94 -10.69 -15.15 0.35
C ALA A 94 -11.44 -13.81 0.24
N HIS A 95 -11.13 -12.83 1.10
CA HIS A 95 -11.93 -11.61 1.24
C HIS A 95 -11.23 -10.34 0.71
N TYR A 96 -9.89 -10.35 0.62
CA TYR A 96 -9.09 -9.20 0.16
C TYR A 96 -8.04 -9.62 -0.89
N PRO A 97 -8.41 -10.35 -1.96
CA PRO A 97 -7.46 -10.88 -2.94
C PRO A 97 -6.60 -9.80 -3.60
N LEU A 98 -7.13 -8.59 -3.78
CA LEU A 98 -6.37 -7.42 -4.25
C LEU A 98 -5.19 -7.10 -3.32
N LEU A 99 -5.39 -7.13 -1.99
CA LEU A 99 -4.32 -6.89 -1.02
C LEU A 99 -3.28 -8.01 -1.04
N ALA A 100 -3.73 -9.26 -1.20
CA ALA A 100 -2.83 -10.41 -1.35
C ALA A 100 -1.98 -10.29 -2.63
N GLU A 101 -2.57 -9.89 -3.77
CA GLU A 101 -1.86 -9.65 -5.03
C GLU A 101 -0.81 -8.54 -4.86
N ALA A 102 -1.17 -7.41 -4.24
CA ALA A 102 -0.27 -6.29 -3.98
C ALA A 102 0.90 -6.70 -3.08
N ALA A 103 0.63 -7.38 -1.97
CA ALA A 103 1.66 -7.89 -1.06
C ALA A 103 2.61 -8.88 -1.75
N ASN A 104 2.09 -9.77 -2.61
CA ASN A 104 2.89 -10.74 -3.34
C ASN A 104 3.76 -10.13 -4.45
N SER A 105 3.44 -8.92 -4.89
CA SER A 105 4.20 -8.18 -5.90
C SER A 105 5.43 -7.43 -5.32
N VAL A 106 5.50 -7.27 -3.99
CA VAL A 106 6.60 -6.56 -3.33
C VAL A 106 7.91 -7.33 -3.50
N ALA A 107 8.89 -6.71 -4.13
CA ALA A 107 10.28 -7.20 -4.25
C ALA A 107 10.40 -8.72 -4.52
N SER A 108 11.40 -9.40 -3.94
CA SER A 108 11.59 -10.84 -4.04
C SER A 108 10.93 -11.60 -2.87
N TYR A 109 10.77 -12.92 -3.02
CA TYR A 109 10.26 -13.79 -1.96
C TYR A 109 11.06 -13.64 -0.65
N GLN A 110 12.40 -13.57 -0.75
CA GLN A 110 13.30 -13.43 0.40
C GLN A 110 13.08 -12.08 1.11
N VAL A 111 12.94 -11.00 0.36
CA VAL A 111 12.64 -9.67 0.91
C VAL A 111 11.26 -9.69 1.58
N ARG A 112 10.24 -10.29 0.97
CA ARG A 112 8.88 -10.41 1.54
C ARG A 112 8.81 -11.20 2.83
N ASN A 113 9.79 -12.05 3.16
CA ASN A 113 9.88 -12.72 4.46
C ASN A 113 10.27 -11.74 5.59
N ARG A 114 10.76 -10.56 5.25
CA ARG A 114 11.18 -9.53 6.20
C ARG A 114 10.35 -8.25 6.07
N ALA A 115 10.14 -7.78 4.84
CA ALA A 115 9.32 -6.60 4.56
C ALA A 115 7.91 -6.77 5.12
N THR A 116 7.41 -5.75 5.83
CA THR A 116 6.11 -5.76 6.51
C THR A 116 5.16 -4.76 5.90
N LEU A 117 3.85 -4.97 6.07
CA LEU A 117 2.83 -4.02 5.60
C LEU A 117 3.06 -2.63 6.20
N GLY A 118 3.21 -2.54 7.53
CA GLY A 118 3.45 -1.27 8.20
C GLY A 118 4.76 -0.61 7.75
N GLY A 119 5.85 -1.37 7.60
CA GLY A 119 7.12 -0.83 7.10
C GLY A 119 7.02 -0.27 5.69
N ASN A 120 6.26 -0.93 4.79
CA ASN A 120 6.06 -0.46 3.41
C ASN A 120 5.25 0.84 3.36
N LEU A 121 4.17 0.93 4.16
CA LEU A 121 3.34 2.14 4.21
C LEU A 121 4.07 3.30 4.90
N CYS A 122 4.72 3.07 6.07
CA CYS A 122 5.45 4.11 6.79
C CYS A 122 6.71 4.60 6.06
N ASN A 123 7.34 3.78 5.22
CA ASN A 123 8.43 4.24 4.35
C ASN A 123 7.96 5.27 3.31
N ALA A 124 6.66 5.32 3.04
CA ALA A 124 5.99 6.26 2.15
C ALA A 124 6.70 6.47 0.80
N SER A 125 7.29 5.39 0.28
CA SER A 125 7.88 5.42 -1.06
C SER A 125 6.78 5.64 -2.09
N PRO A 126 6.94 6.52 -3.08
CA PRO A 126 6.03 6.61 -4.22
C PRO A 126 5.80 5.25 -4.91
N ALA A 127 6.78 4.34 -4.82
CA ALA A 127 6.75 3.01 -5.42
C ALA A 127 6.29 1.89 -4.44
N ALA A 128 5.58 2.25 -3.36
CA ALA A 128 5.04 1.28 -2.40
C ALA A 128 3.90 0.47 -3.05
N ASP A 129 4.13 -0.81 -3.32
CA ASP A 129 3.17 -1.67 -4.03
C ASP A 129 1.86 -1.90 -3.25
N THR A 130 1.88 -1.89 -1.91
CA THR A 130 0.67 -2.08 -1.09
C THR A 130 -0.13 -0.81 -0.87
N ALA A 131 0.44 0.37 -1.14
CA ALA A 131 -0.25 1.64 -0.93
C ALA A 131 -1.48 1.83 -1.83
N PRO A 132 -1.45 1.55 -3.16
CA PRO A 132 -2.65 1.60 -3.99
C PRO A 132 -3.77 0.69 -3.51
N ALA A 133 -3.42 -0.52 -3.03
CA ALA A 133 -4.39 -1.45 -2.46
C ALA A 133 -5.01 -0.88 -1.17
N ALA A 134 -4.20 -0.28 -0.29
CA ALA A 134 -4.70 0.36 0.92
C ALA A 134 -5.64 1.53 0.62
N LEU A 135 -5.34 2.33 -0.43
CA LEU A 135 -6.18 3.44 -0.88
C LEU A 135 -7.56 2.99 -1.38
N VAL A 136 -7.61 1.98 -2.24
CA VAL A 136 -8.89 1.56 -2.86
C VAL A 136 -9.75 0.68 -1.94
N LEU A 137 -9.15 0.06 -0.93
CA LEU A 137 -9.83 -0.75 0.09
C LEU A 137 -10.23 0.05 1.34
N ASP A 138 -10.14 1.39 1.31
CA ASP A 138 -10.43 2.28 2.45
C ASP A 138 -9.64 1.91 3.71
N GLY A 139 -8.36 1.60 3.54
CA GLY A 139 -7.47 1.26 4.64
C GLY A 139 -7.40 2.40 5.68
N ARG A 140 -7.40 2.01 6.96
CA ARG A 140 -7.24 2.91 8.10
C ARG A 140 -6.02 2.50 8.89
N LEU A 141 -5.12 3.43 9.11
CA LEU A 141 -3.87 3.21 9.82
C LEU A 141 -4.07 3.57 11.30
N VAL A 142 -3.90 2.58 12.16
CA VAL A 142 -4.03 2.73 13.62
C VAL A 142 -2.68 3.14 14.17
N LEU A 143 -2.55 4.41 14.51
CA LEU A 143 -1.36 5.01 15.11
C LEU A 143 -1.48 5.01 16.63
N TYR A 144 -0.35 4.94 17.32
CA TYR A 144 -0.27 5.06 18.77
C TYR A 144 0.88 6.00 19.13
N GLY A 145 0.61 6.97 19.97
CA GLY A 145 1.56 8.00 20.37
C GLY A 145 1.30 8.51 21.80
N PRO A 146 1.88 9.66 22.16
CA PRO A 146 1.76 10.25 23.50
C PRO A 146 0.31 10.43 23.96
N ASP A 147 -0.56 10.82 23.03
CA ASP A 147 -1.99 11.07 23.30
C ASP A 147 -2.87 9.81 23.15
N GLY A 148 -2.26 8.62 23.05
CA GLY A 148 -2.95 7.37 22.87
C GLY A 148 -3.12 6.94 21.41
N ALA A 149 -4.21 6.22 21.10
CA ALA A 149 -4.46 5.68 19.76
C ALA A 149 -5.34 6.62 18.93
N ARG A 150 -4.99 6.80 17.65
CA ARG A 150 -5.82 7.47 16.64
C ARG A 150 -5.79 6.72 15.32
N GLU A 151 -6.79 6.98 14.47
CA GLU A 151 -6.84 6.43 13.11
C GLU A 151 -6.67 7.53 12.07
N VAL A 152 -5.94 7.19 10.99
CA VAL A 152 -5.79 8.03 9.80
C VAL A 152 -6.19 7.19 8.59
N THR A 153 -6.96 7.75 7.65
CA THR A 153 -7.28 7.04 6.41
C THR A 153 -6.04 6.89 5.55
N ALA A 154 -5.97 5.83 4.74
CA ALA A 154 -4.85 5.68 3.79
C ALA A 154 -4.75 6.88 2.82
N LEU A 155 -5.89 7.52 2.52
CA LEU A 155 -5.94 8.70 1.66
C LEU A 155 -5.23 9.91 2.27
N ASP A 156 -5.35 10.10 3.57
CA ASP A 156 -4.77 11.23 4.32
C ASP A 156 -3.38 10.91 4.87
N PHE A 157 -2.95 9.65 4.79
CA PHE A 157 -1.71 9.21 5.42
C PHE A 157 -0.44 9.63 4.68
N PHE A 158 -0.46 9.61 3.34
CA PHE A 158 0.70 9.99 2.51
C PHE A 158 0.64 11.49 2.21
N ILE A 159 1.64 12.24 2.69
CA ILE A 159 1.70 13.71 2.52
C ILE A 159 2.85 14.16 1.60
N GLY A 160 3.71 13.25 1.19
CA GLY A 160 4.83 13.51 0.29
C GLY A 160 5.77 12.31 0.16
N PRO A 161 6.82 12.40 -0.68
CA PRO A 161 7.81 11.34 -0.81
C PRO A 161 8.54 11.08 0.52
N GLY A 162 8.40 9.87 1.06
CA GLY A 162 8.96 9.52 2.38
C GLY A 162 8.34 10.26 3.56
N GLN A 163 7.17 10.88 3.38
CA GLN A 163 6.47 11.66 4.39
C GLN A 163 5.06 11.14 4.64
N THR A 164 4.70 11.02 5.89
CA THR A 164 3.40 10.54 6.35
C THR A 164 2.76 11.50 7.35
N ALA A 165 1.47 11.36 7.58
CA ALA A 165 0.72 12.10 8.60
C ALA A 165 1.00 11.63 10.04
N MET A 166 2.01 10.76 10.25
CA MET A 166 2.47 10.38 11.59
C MET A 166 3.11 11.58 12.28
N GLN A 167 2.77 11.76 13.55
CA GLN A 167 3.35 12.78 14.40
C GLN A 167 4.61 12.26 15.13
N ALA A 168 5.40 13.17 15.68
CA ALA A 168 6.54 12.79 16.52
C ALA A 168 6.08 11.90 17.69
N GLY A 169 6.83 10.85 17.98
CA GLY A 169 6.48 9.90 19.04
C GLY A 169 5.45 8.83 18.66
N GLU A 170 4.91 8.83 17.44
CA GLU A 170 3.94 7.82 17.01
C GLU A 170 4.59 6.59 16.38
N LEU A 171 3.90 5.44 16.58
CA LEU A 171 4.16 4.20 15.86
C LEU A 171 2.88 3.69 15.19
N LEU A 172 3.01 3.08 14.03
CA LEU A 172 1.92 2.34 13.39
C LEU A 172 1.76 0.98 14.07
N LYS A 173 0.57 0.70 14.63
CA LYS A 173 0.24 -0.57 15.27
C LYS A 173 -0.41 -1.57 14.33
N ALA A 174 -1.36 -1.10 13.53
CA ALA A 174 -2.13 -1.96 12.63
C ALA A 174 -2.67 -1.17 11.44
N VAL A 175 -3.10 -1.89 10.41
CA VAL A 175 -3.93 -1.36 9.32
C VAL A 175 -5.26 -2.11 9.33
N ARG A 176 -6.36 -1.38 9.34
CA ARG A 176 -7.72 -1.90 9.30
C ARG A 176 -8.32 -1.68 7.91
N PHE A 177 -9.02 -2.67 7.43
CA PHE A 177 -9.78 -2.60 6.19
C PHE A 177 -11.23 -2.95 6.50
N PRO A 178 -12.22 -2.11 6.12
CA PRO A 178 -13.63 -2.43 6.32
C PRO A 178 -14.02 -3.70 5.57
N PRO A 179 -15.13 -4.36 5.94
CA PRO A 179 -15.66 -5.48 5.16
C PRO A 179 -15.86 -5.05 3.71
N PRO A 180 -15.38 -5.84 2.73
CA PRO A 180 -15.58 -5.51 1.33
C PRO A 180 -17.07 -5.57 0.99
N PRO A 181 -17.59 -4.62 0.18
CA PRO A 181 -18.97 -4.67 -0.29
C PRO A 181 -19.29 -6.00 -0.97
N ALA A 182 -20.53 -6.49 -0.78
CA ALA A 182 -20.97 -7.74 -1.39
C ALA A 182 -20.80 -7.68 -2.92
N GLY A 183 -20.32 -8.78 -3.51
CA GLY A 183 -20.08 -8.85 -4.95
C GLY A 183 -18.92 -7.99 -5.45
N SER A 184 -18.03 -7.52 -4.57
CA SER A 184 -16.86 -6.74 -4.97
C SER A 184 -15.79 -7.59 -5.65
N ALA A 185 -15.03 -6.96 -6.53
CA ALA A 185 -13.85 -7.55 -7.17
C ALA A 185 -12.71 -6.54 -7.23
N GLY A 186 -11.48 -7.03 -7.22
CA GLY A 186 -10.32 -6.16 -7.31
C GLY A 186 -9.17 -6.78 -8.09
N LYS A 187 -8.28 -5.93 -8.59
CA LYS A 187 -7.06 -6.33 -9.31
C LYS A 187 -5.91 -5.38 -9.04
N TYR A 188 -4.73 -5.94 -8.77
CA TYR A 188 -3.47 -5.18 -8.74
C TYR A 188 -2.59 -5.58 -9.93
N LEU A 189 -2.08 -4.59 -10.65
CA LEU A 189 -1.13 -4.75 -11.74
C LEU A 189 0.12 -3.93 -11.46
N LYS A 190 1.29 -4.56 -11.63
CA LYS A 190 2.61 -3.93 -11.48
C LYS A 190 3.41 -4.06 -12.77
N LEU A 191 3.98 -2.96 -13.20
CA LEU A 191 5.05 -2.91 -14.20
C LEU A 191 6.38 -2.74 -13.47
N GLY A 192 7.28 -3.67 -13.66
CA GLY A 192 8.70 -3.60 -13.27
C GLY A 192 9.57 -3.96 -14.47
N ARG A 193 10.90 -3.75 -14.38
CA ARG A 193 11.85 -4.22 -15.42
C ARG A 193 11.95 -5.73 -15.44
N ASN A 194 11.77 -6.34 -14.28
CA ASN A 194 11.80 -7.80 -14.09
C ASN A 194 10.49 -8.27 -13.46
N LYS A 195 10.14 -9.55 -13.68
CA LYS A 195 8.93 -10.15 -13.09
C LYS A 195 8.98 -10.28 -11.56
N ALA A 196 10.18 -10.32 -10.99
CA ALA A 196 10.39 -10.42 -9.54
C ALA A 196 11.59 -9.58 -9.11
N GLY A 197 11.52 -9.02 -7.90
CA GLY A 197 12.65 -8.35 -7.26
C GLY A 197 12.89 -6.90 -7.67
N ASP A 198 11.99 -6.27 -8.40
CA ASP A 198 12.18 -4.90 -8.87
C ASP A 198 11.22 -3.91 -8.20
N LEU A 199 11.64 -2.65 -8.16
CA LEU A 199 10.75 -1.53 -7.81
C LEU A 199 9.72 -1.31 -8.93
N SER A 200 8.54 -0.90 -8.56
CA SER A 200 7.48 -0.57 -9.49
C SER A 200 7.88 0.62 -10.39
N ILE A 201 7.67 0.49 -11.70
CA ILE A 201 7.68 1.58 -12.68
C ILE A 201 6.29 2.22 -12.70
N VAL A 202 5.23 1.38 -12.68
CA VAL A 202 3.83 1.75 -12.54
C VAL A 202 3.14 0.68 -11.72
N GLY A 203 2.35 1.08 -10.73
CA GLY A 203 1.43 0.22 -9.98
C GLY A 203 0.00 0.74 -10.12
N VAL A 204 -0.94 -0.15 -10.45
CA VAL A 204 -2.37 0.18 -10.59
C VAL A 204 -3.19 -0.82 -9.79
N ALA A 205 -4.00 -0.33 -8.85
CA ALA A 205 -5.03 -1.08 -8.15
C ALA A 205 -6.40 -0.62 -8.64
N VAL A 206 -7.26 -1.56 -9.02
CA VAL A 206 -8.67 -1.28 -9.31
C VAL A 206 -9.52 -2.14 -8.40
N PHE A 207 -10.50 -1.54 -7.75
CA PHE A 207 -11.49 -2.20 -6.92
C PHE A 207 -12.87 -1.75 -7.35
N GLY A 208 -13.78 -2.68 -7.61
CA GLY A 208 -15.14 -2.40 -8.09
C GLY A 208 -16.18 -3.20 -7.32
N PHE A 209 -17.38 -2.64 -7.17
CA PHE A 209 -18.51 -3.28 -6.51
C PHE A 209 -19.84 -2.68 -7.00
N PRO A 210 -20.97 -3.44 -6.91
CA PRO A 210 -22.30 -2.92 -7.14
C PRO A 210 -22.62 -1.78 -6.16
N ASP A 211 -23.15 -0.68 -6.67
CA ASP A 211 -23.55 0.47 -5.88
C ASP A 211 -24.78 1.16 -6.50
N GLY A 212 -25.95 0.87 -5.97
CA GLY A 212 -27.21 1.44 -6.46
C GLY A 212 -27.36 2.96 -6.26
N ALA A 213 -26.42 3.61 -5.54
CA ALA A 213 -26.39 5.06 -5.39
C ALA A 213 -25.75 5.77 -6.58
N THR A 214 -24.99 5.05 -7.41
CA THR A 214 -24.36 5.61 -8.61
C THR A 214 -25.24 5.45 -9.84
N PRO A 215 -25.22 6.40 -10.80
CA PRO A 215 -25.94 6.27 -12.08
C PRO A 215 -25.56 5.04 -12.89
N SER A 216 -24.32 4.57 -12.80
CA SER A 216 -23.84 3.38 -13.46
C SER A 216 -24.31 2.07 -12.82
N GLY A 217 -24.79 2.10 -11.57
CA GLY A 217 -25.06 0.92 -10.74
C GLY A 217 -23.82 0.31 -10.11
N TYR A 218 -22.64 0.89 -10.32
CA TYR A 218 -21.34 0.38 -9.84
C TYR A 218 -20.44 1.52 -9.33
N ASN A 219 -19.66 1.21 -8.34
CA ASN A 219 -18.58 2.06 -7.84
C ASN A 219 -17.24 1.41 -8.18
N PHE A 220 -16.31 2.19 -8.72
CA PHE A 220 -14.93 1.76 -8.98
C PHE A 220 -13.97 2.72 -8.32
N ARG A 221 -12.89 2.17 -7.75
CA ARG A 221 -11.81 2.93 -7.15
C ARG A 221 -10.50 2.57 -7.83
N ILE A 222 -9.67 3.57 -8.11
CA ILE A 222 -8.43 3.41 -8.87
C ILE A 222 -7.28 4.03 -8.08
N GLY A 223 -6.38 3.18 -7.57
CA GLY A 223 -5.17 3.58 -6.86
C GLY A 223 -3.94 3.46 -7.75
N LEU A 224 -3.07 4.46 -7.71
CA LEU A 224 -1.85 4.54 -8.53
C LEU A 224 -0.61 4.66 -7.64
N ALA A 225 0.48 3.99 -8.02
CA ALA A 225 1.80 4.13 -7.42
C ALA A 225 2.90 4.29 -8.46
N SER A 226 4.04 4.86 -8.07
CA SER A 226 5.23 5.14 -8.90
C SER A 226 5.02 6.19 -9.99
N VAL A 227 3.93 6.91 -9.99
CA VAL A 227 3.53 7.83 -11.07
C VAL A 227 3.16 9.22 -10.58
N ALA A 228 3.42 9.53 -9.32
CA ALA A 228 3.28 10.83 -8.68
C ALA A 228 4.24 10.90 -7.47
N PRO A 229 4.41 12.06 -6.82
CA PRO A 229 5.23 12.18 -5.60
C PRO A 229 4.81 11.25 -4.46
N MET A 230 3.55 10.84 -4.42
CA MET A 230 2.99 9.89 -3.45
C MET A 230 1.95 8.99 -4.14
N PRO A 231 1.57 7.85 -3.55
CA PRO A 231 0.43 7.06 -4.00
C PRO A 231 -0.85 7.90 -4.00
N LEU A 232 -1.68 7.76 -5.01
CA LEU A 232 -2.90 8.57 -5.15
C LEU A 232 -4.10 7.75 -5.65
N ARG A 233 -5.31 8.29 -5.46
CA ARG A 233 -6.53 7.82 -6.14
C ARG A 233 -6.82 8.72 -7.36
N ALA A 234 -7.21 8.08 -8.46
CA ALA A 234 -7.58 8.78 -9.69
C ALA A 234 -9.07 9.16 -9.67
N MET A 235 -9.43 10.16 -8.82
CA MET A 235 -10.82 10.53 -8.51
C MET A 235 -11.65 10.87 -9.75
N GLU A 236 -11.11 11.66 -10.70
CA GLU A 236 -11.82 11.99 -11.94
C GLU A 236 -12.12 10.76 -12.80
N ALA A 237 -11.24 9.76 -12.79
CA ALA A 237 -11.48 8.48 -13.47
C ALA A 237 -12.61 7.69 -12.79
N GLU A 238 -12.68 7.72 -11.46
CA GLU A 238 -13.75 7.10 -10.67
C GLU A 238 -15.10 7.76 -10.94
N GLU A 239 -15.15 9.09 -11.05
CA GLU A 239 -16.35 9.85 -11.41
C GLU A 239 -16.89 9.47 -12.79
N VAL A 240 -16.02 9.32 -13.79
CA VAL A 240 -16.40 8.84 -15.13
C VAL A 240 -17.07 7.46 -15.04
N LEU A 241 -16.52 6.55 -14.22
CA LEU A 241 -17.05 5.19 -14.05
C LEU A 241 -18.36 5.17 -13.28
N ALA A 242 -18.53 6.05 -12.30
CA ALA A 242 -19.75 6.17 -11.53
C ALA A 242 -20.91 6.77 -12.35
N ALA A 243 -20.62 7.70 -13.27
CA ALA A 243 -21.60 8.41 -14.06
C ALA A 243 -22.09 7.64 -15.30
N ASN A 244 -21.31 6.67 -15.82
CA ASN A 244 -21.58 6.03 -17.09
C ASN A 244 -21.64 4.50 -16.97
N PRO A 245 -22.51 3.80 -17.74
CA PRO A 245 -22.56 2.34 -17.72
C PRO A 245 -21.19 1.70 -17.99
N PRO A 246 -20.83 0.62 -17.25
CA PRO A 246 -19.59 -0.10 -17.48
C PRO A 246 -19.51 -0.66 -18.91
N GLY A 247 -18.35 -0.48 -19.57
CA GLY A 247 -18.10 -0.95 -20.92
C GLY A 247 -16.84 -0.34 -21.51
N GLU A 248 -16.41 -0.82 -22.68
CA GLU A 248 -15.13 -0.46 -23.29
C GLU A 248 -14.92 1.05 -23.45
N LYS A 249 -15.96 1.77 -23.89
CA LYS A 249 -15.89 3.24 -24.07
C LYS A 249 -15.68 3.96 -22.75
N THR A 250 -16.42 3.57 -21.71
CA THR A 250 -16.32 4.14 -20.36
C THR A 250 -14.96 3.82 -19.73
N PHE A 251 -14.50 2.57 -19.88
CA PHE A 251 -13.19 2.16 -19.36
C PHE A 251 -12.03 2.87 -20.05
N ALA A 252 -12.12 3.10 -21.37
CA ALA A 252 -11.13 3.87 -22.10
C ALA A 252 -11.08 5.34 -21.62
N ALA A 253 -12.25 5.97 -21.43
CA ALA A 253 -12.33 7.34 -20.91
C ALA A 253 -11.79 7.46 -19.48
N ALA A 254 -12.12 6.51 -18.59
CA ALA A 254 -11.57 6.47 -17.24
C ALA A 254 -10.05 6.24 -17.23
N ALA A 255 -9.53 5.40 -18.13
CA ALA A 255 -8.09 5.17 -18.25
C ALA A 255 -7.33 6.43 -18.72
N GLU A 256 -7.92 7.26 -19.59
CA GLU A 256 -7.37 8.58 -19.94
C GLU A 256 -7.31 9.51 -18.71
N LYS A 257 -8.41 9.57 -17.93
CA LYS A 257 -8.44 10.37 -16.71
C LYS A 257 -7.43 9.90 -15.65
N ALA A 258 -7.23 8.59 -15.50
CA ALA A 258 -6.20 8.05 -14.64
C ALA A 258 -4.78 8.44 -15.12
N MET A 259 -4.55 8.46 -16.43
CA MET A 259 -3.29 8.95 -17.03
C MET A 259 -3.08 10.44 -16.78
N GLU A 260 -4.13 11.25 -16.89
CA GLU A 260 -4.08 12.70 -16.63
C GLU A 260 -3.74 13.00 -15.15
N ALA A 261 -4.24 12.22 -14.20
CA ALA A 261 -3.94 12.33 -12.77
C ALA A 261 -2.47 12.03 -12.44
N ALA A 262 -1.77 11.29 -13.30
CA ALA A 262 -0.38 10.93 -13.08
C ALA A 262 0.58 12.08 -13.41
N THR A 263 1.53 12.35 -12.49
CA THR A 263 2.58 13.38 -12.60
C THR A 263 3.97 12.77 -12.36
N PRO A 264 4.36 11.75 -13.15
CA PRO A 264 5.62 11.06 -12.95
C PRO A 264 6.83 11.89 -13.36
N ILE A 265 7.99 11.53 -12.79
CA ILE A 265 9.30 12.05 -13.19
C ILE A 265 9.98 11.11 -14.18
N ASP A 266 10.94 11.64 -14.95
CA ASP A 266 11.93 10.82 -15.66
C ASP A 266 12.97 10.30 -14.69
N ASP A 267 13.30 9.01 -14.75
CA ASP A 267 14.40 8.43 -13.99
C ASP A 267 15.07 7.29 -14.78
N VAL A 268 16.09 6.65 -14.19
CA VAL A 268 16.83 5.53 -14.81
C VAL A 268 15.99 4.30 -15.15
N ARG A 269 14.74 4.24 -14.66
CA ARG A 269 13.83 3.10 -14.88
C ARG A 269 12.90 3.34 -16.06
N ALA A 270 12.39 4.56 -16.22
CA ALA A 270 11.47 4.91 -17.31
C ALA A 270 11.28 6.42 -17.43
N SER A 271 10.89 6.87 -18.64
CA SER A 271 10.46 8.26 -18.87
C SER A 271 9.05 8.51 -18.31
N ALA A 272 8.76 9.77 -18.00
CA ALA A 272 7.44 10.23 -17.56
C ALA A 272 6.36 9.91 -18.62
N ALA A 273 6.66 10.12 -19.88
CA ALA A 273 5.75 9.80 -20.99
C ALA A 273 5.41 8.31 -21.04
N TYR A 274 6.41 7.43 -20.89
CA TYR A 274 6.20 5.99 -20.84
C TYR A 274 5.34 5.57 -19.64
N ARG A 275 5.63 6.13 -18.45
CA ARG A 275 4.83 5.85 -17.24
C ARG A 275 3.36 6.23 -17.42
N LYS A 276 3.08 7.42 -18.00
CA LYS A 276 1.71 7.85 -18.33
C LYS A 276 1.00 6.88 -19.28
N ALA A 277 1.66 6.52 -20.38
CA ALA A 277 1.11 5.54 -21.32
C ALA A 277 0.80 4.19 -20.65
N MET A 278 1.66 3.74 -19.71
CA MET A 278 1.45 2.51 -18.96
C MET A 278 0.36 2.62 -17.89
N VAL A 279 0.16 3.78 -17.25
CA VAL A 279 -1.00 4.04 -16.39
C VAL A 279 -2.29 3.79 -17.17
N ARG A 280 -2.42 4.41 -18.36
CA ARG A 280 -3.60 4.22 -19.23
C ARG A 280 -3.80 2.74 -19.57
N ALA A 281 -2.76 2.07 -20.06
CA ALA A 281 -2.85 0.69 -20.50
C ALA A 281 -3.21 -0.28 -19.35
N PHE A 282 -2.60 -0.08 -18.17
CA PHE A 282 -2.82 -0.94 -17.01
C PHE A 282 -4.16 -0.66 -16.34
N THR A 283 -4.61 0.59 -16.29
CA THR A 283 -5.94 0.95 -15.80
C THR A 283 -7.02 0.30 -16.67
N LEU A 284 -6.93 0.44 -17.99
CA LEU A 284 -7.88 -0.19 -18.90
C LEU A 284 -7.91 -1.73 -18.74
N ARG A 285 -6.74 -2.36 -18.64
CA ARG A 285 -6.63 -3.80 -18.43
C ARG A 285 -7.23 -4.23 -17.09
N ALA A 286 -6.90 -3.53 -16.01
CA ALA A 286 -7.40 -3.84 -14.67
C ALA A 286 -8.92 -3.66 -14.58
N LEU A 287 -9.49 -2.61 -15.21
CA LEU A 287 -10.93 -2.39 -15.28
C LEU A 287 -11.65 -3.55 -16.00
N ARG A 288 -11.11 -4.03 -17.12
CA ARG A 288 -11.66 -5.21 -17.82
C ARG A 288 -11.64 -6.46 -16.95
N GLU A 289 -10.50 -6.75 -16.32
CA GLU A 289 -10.37 -7.93 -15.45
C GLU A 289 -11.31 -7.84 -14.23
N VAL A 290 -11.47 -6.66 -13.63
CA VAL A 290 -12.42 -6.45 -12.53
C VAL A 290 -13.85 -6.60 -13.00
N TRP A 291 -14.20 -6.03 -14.15
CA TRP A 291 -15.54 -6.12 -14.72
C TRP A 291 -15.94 -7.56 -15.08
N GLU A 292 -15.03 -8.34 -15.66
CA GLU A 292 -15.25 -9.78 -15.92
C GLU A 292 -15.55 -10.56 -14.63
N ARG A 293 -14.81 -10.28 -13.54
CA ARG A 293 -15.04 -10.90 -12.23
C ARG A 293 -16.40 -10.53 -11.64
N LEU A 294 -16.78 -9.25 -11.71
CA LEU A 294 -18.10 -8.77 -11.26
C LEU A 294 -19.24 -9.47 -12.00
N ASN A 295 -19.16 -9.57 -13.31
CA ASN A 295 -20.17 -10.24 -14.13
C ASN A 295 -20.27 -11.74 -13.87
N THR A 296 -19.15 -12.41 -13.62
CA THR A 296 -19.13 -13.84 -13.31
C THR A 296 -19.81 -14.14 -11.98
N GLN A 297 -19.61 -13.30 -10.97
CA GLN A 297 -20.22 -13.44 -9.66
C GLN A 297 -21.75 -13.20 -9.67
N HIS A 298 -22.23 -12.35 -10.57
CA HIS A 298 -23.66 -12.04 -10.72
C HIS A 298 -24.40 -12.92 -11.72
N GLY A 299 -23.75 -13.95 -12.29
CA GLY A 299 -24.38 -14.90 -13.21
C GLY A 299 -24.77 -14.29 -14.57
N ILE A 300 -24.30 -13.09 -14.90
CA ILE A 300 -24.50 -12.48 -16.20
C ILE A 300 -23.49 -13.09 -17.17
N ARG A 301 -23.88 -14.19 -17.82
CA ARG A 301 -23.15 -14.71 -18.98
C ARG A 301 -23.25 -13.67 -20.09
N SER A 302 -22.11 -13.19 -20.56
CA SER A 302 -22.04 -12.43 -21.81
C SER A 302 -22.65 -13.26 -22.94
N THR A 303 -23.80 -12.81 -23.44
CA THR A 303 -24.39 -13.26 -24.72
C THR A 303 -23.64 -12.60 -25.87
#